data_63f96ea5c91c8f0b6e41a45c211e0ff8
#
_entry.id   63f96ea5c91c8f0b6e41a45c211e0ff8
#
_cell.length_a   1.000
_cell.length_b   1.000
_cell.length_c   1.000
_cell.angle_alpha   90.00
_cell.angle_beta   90.00
_cell.angle_gamma   90.00
#
_symmetry.space_group_name_H-M   'P 1'
#
loop_
_entity.id
_entity.type
_entity.pdbx_description
1 polymer ?
#
loop_
_entity_poly.entity_id
_entity_poly.type
_entity_poly.pdbx_seq_one_letter_code
_entity_poly.pdbx_strand_id
1 'polypeptide(L)'
;MDSITLERAAVSNPAKHDLQRALRRLGLAAALLVPAVGAAWYAQDWWTVGRFIESTDDAYVGGNITPLAPHVDAFIDQILVTDNERVRAGQVLVQLDQRDYRAALDHAEAALNARQAAAASLRAQYGLQQSMIRQQEADLSSKKARATFTAQDAVRYRALAQTSYGSRQNQERTSSLEQEAQSAVAAAQAGLDAARQQLKVLEAQIAEADAAVAQAQSDLRTAQLNLGYSEVRSPIDGYVGNRAAQVGAYATRGTYLISITPADGLWVDANFKEDQLTRMVPGQAADVTADVLPGHVFHGHVVSLAPGTGAVFSVIPPENATGNFTKIVQRVPVRVLLDPGDPKLAMLRPGLSTIVSVDMRGERGTP
;
A
#
# COMPACT_ATOMS: atom_id res chain seq x y z
N MET A 1 -9.04 95.78 -87.23
CA MET A 1 -8.50 96.06 -85.89
C MET A 1 -8.50 94.73 -85.14
N ASP A 2 -7.36 94.23 -85.15
CA ASP A 2 -7.09 92.78 -84.86
C ASP A 2 -6.88 92.54 -83.34
N SER A 3 -7.52 91.59 -82.84
CA SER A 3 -7.28 91.10 -81.48
C SER A 3 -6.62 89.71 -81.55
N ILE A 4 -5.37 89.66 -81.23
CA ILE A 4 -4.51 88.45 -81.17
C ILE A 4 -4.85 87.70 -79.94
N THR A 5 -5.34 86.46 -80.06
CA THR A 5 -5.52 85.46 -78.97
C THR A 5 -4.25 84.66 -78.80
N LEU A 6 -3.61 84.77 -77.61
CA LEU A 6 -2.45 83.98 -77.25
C LEU A 6 -2.91 82.62 -76.63
N GLU A 7 -2.64 81.56 -77.38
CA GLU A 7 -2.83 80.17 -76.97
C GLU A 7 -1.74 79.74 -76.02
N ARG A 8 -2.13 79.39 -74.81
CA ARG A 8 -1.24 78.94 -73.77
C ARG A 8 -1.10 77.41 -73.85
N ALA A 9 0.00 76.92 -74.41
CA ALA A 9 0.35 75.52 -74.45
C ALA A 9 0.61 75.00 -73.03
N ALA A 10 -0.18 74.04 -72.57
CA ALA A 10 0.05 73.30 -71.32
C ALA A 10 1.15 72.26 -71.51
N VAL A 11 2.29 72.50 -70.91
CA VAL A 11 3.40 71.50 -70.83
C VAL A 11 2.99 70.39 -69.85
N SER A 12 2.58 69.24 -70.34
CA SER A 12 2.32 68.07 -69.58
C SER A 12 3.64 67.45 -69.16
N ASN A 13 3.89 67.35 -67.85
CA ASN A 13 5.12 66.81 -67.25
C ASN A 13 5.00 65.27 -67.20
N PRO A 14 5.67 64.47 -68.07
CA PRO A 14 5.49 62.98 -68.14
C PRO A 14 6.02 62.23 -66.98
N ALA A 15 6.93 62.80 -66.12
CA ALA A 15 7.58 62.12 -65.04
C ALA A 15 6.68 61.79 -63.84
N LYS A 16 5.55 62.50 -63.64
CA LYS A 16 4.62 62.26 -62.52
C LYS A 16 3.70 61.05 -62.79
N HIS A 17 3.38 60.72 -64.01
CA HIS A 17 2.52 59.59 -64.34
C HIS A 17 3.21 58.25 -64.24
N ASP A 18 4.52 58.18 -64.53
CA ASP A 18 5.28 56.96 -64.43
C ASP A 18 5.63 56.65 -63.01
N LEU A 19 5.85 57.64 -62.15
CA LEU A 19 6.04 57.44 -60.71
C LEU A 19 4.77 56.91 -60.03
N GLN A 20 3.61 57.40 -60.37
CA GLN A 20 2.31 56.97 -59.87
C GLN A 20 1.96 55.54 -60.34
N ARG A 21 2.33 55.17 -61.56
CA ARG A 21 2.19 53.79 -62.08
C ARG A 21 3.16 52.81 -61.41
N ALA A 22 4.40 53.25 -61.15
CA ALA A 22 5.39 52.47 -60.43
C ALA A 22 4.96 52.26 -58.97
N LEU A 23 4.50 53.30 -58.24
CA LEU A 23 3.96 53.21 -56.89
C LEU A 23 2.68 52.34 -56.80
N ARG A 24 1.78 52.43 -57.78
CA ARG A 24 0.61 51.51 -57.84
C ARG A 24 1.02 50.04 -58.10
N ARG A 25 2.03 49.78 -58.97
CA ARG A 25 2.55 48.44 -59.24
C ARG A 25 3.28 47.90 -58.02
N LEU A 26 4.04 48.72 -57.28
CA LEU A 26 4.69 48.39 -56.06
C LEU A 26 3.70 48.05 -54.93
N GLY A 27 2.64 48.89 -54.83
CA GLY A 27 1.54 48.69 -53.88
C GLY A 27 0.73 47.42 -54.19
N LEU A 28 0.47 47.10 -55.43
CA LEU A 28 -0.18 45.88 -55.88
C LEU A 28 0.74 44.64 -55.66
N ALA A 29 2.04 44.77 -55.91
CA ALA A 29 3.01 43.72 -55.63
C ALA A 29 3.17 43.44 -54.13
N ALA A 30 3.20 44.49 -53.29
CA ALA A 30 3.22 44.34 -51.82
C ALA A 30 1.91 43.75 -51.28
N ALA A 31 0.74 44.16 -51.83
CA ALA A 31 -0.57 43.63 -51.47
C ALA A 31 -0.74 42.12 -51.81
N LEU A 32 0.00 41.63 -52.80
CA LEU A 32 0.04 40.19 -53.15
C LEU A 32 1.14 39.44 -52.41
N LEU A 33 2.30 40.06 -52.14
CA LEU A 33 3.43 39.42 -51.48
C LEU A 33 3.17 39.14 -49.97
N VAL A 34 2.56 40.10 -49.27
CA VAL A 34 2.26 39.93 -47.83
C VAL A 34 1.33 38.74 -47.55
N PRO A 35 0.18 38.57 -48.22
CA PRO A 35 -0.66 37.39 -48.04
C PRO A 35 0.00 36.10 -48.56
N ALA A 36 0.85 36.16 -49.61
CA ALA A 36 1.59 35.02 -50.14
C ALA A 36 2.64 34.52 -49.15
N VAL A 37 3.40 35.41 -48.50
CA VAL A 37 4.34 35.08 -47.44
C VAL A 37 3.60 34.54 -46.22
N GLY A 38 2.47 35.16 -45.83
CA GLY A 38 1.63 34.65 -44.73
C GLY A 38 1.06 33.25 -45.02
N ALA A 39 0.61 33.02 -46.24
CA ALA A 39 0.11 31.72 -46.68
C ALA A 39 1.23 30.66 -46.72
N ALA A 40 2.41 31.02 -47.19
CA ALA A 40 3.59 30.13 -47.20
C ALA A 40 4.05 29.78 -45.78
N TRP A 41 4.07 30.77 -44.89
CA TRP A 41 4.39 30.52 -43.46
C TRP A 41 3.34 29.63 -42.79
N TYR A 42 2.04 29.91 -43.02
CA TYR A 42 0.96 29.05 -42.50
C TYR A 42 1.01 27.63 -43.08
N ALA A 43 1.26 27.51 -44.38
CA ALA A 43 1.40 26.20 -45.03
C ALA A 43 2.60 25.42 -44.49
N GLN A 44 3.73 26.11 -44.22
CA GLN A 44 4.91 25.52 -43.64
C GLN A 44 4.63 25.05 -42.17
N ASP A 45 3.99 25.90 -41.38
CA ASP A 45 3.62 25.58 -40.01
C ASP A 45 2.63 24.41 -39.94
N TRP A 46 1.62 24.44 -40.80
CA TRP A 46 0.66 23.32 -40.92
C TRP A 46 1.36 22.01 -41.38
N TRP A 47 2.31 22.12 -42.31
CA TRP A 47 3.05 20.95 -42.82
C TRP A 47 4.00 20.36 -41.81
N THR A 48 4.63 21.15 -40.98
CA THR A 48 5.65 20.72 -40.00
C THR A 48 5.08 20.40 -38.62
N VAL A 49 4.00 21.03 -38.22
CA VAL A 49 3.42 20.92 -36.88
C VAL A 49 1.95 20.49 -36.92
N GLY A 50 1.11 21.27 -37.61
CA GLY A 50 -0.35 21.13 -37.47
C GLY A 50 -0.92 19.76 -37.84
N ARG A 51 -0.35 19.10 -38.84
CA ARG A 51 -0.77 17.75 -39.27
C ARG A 51 -0.38 16.62 -38.35
N PHE A 52 0.41 16.90 -37.31
CA PHE A 52 0.86 15.92 -36.33
C PHE A 52 0.22 16.10 -34.96
N ILE A 53 -0.59 17.10 -34.79
CA ILE A 53 -1.36 17.36 -33.56
C ILE A 53 -2.76 16.82 -33.75
N GLU A 54 -3.13 15.81 -32.99
CA GLU A 54 -4.50 15.32 -32.92
C GLU A 54 -5.14 15.78 -31.63
N SER A 55 -6.37 16.30 -31.72
CA SER A 55 -7.09 16.80 -30.57
C SER A 55 -8.47 16.18 -30.42
N THR A 56 -8.91 16.07 -29.18
CA THR A 56 -10.27 15.65 -28.83
C THR A 56 -10.81 16.50 -27.69
N ASP A 57 -12.09 16.81 -27.76
CA ASP A 57 -12.90 17.47 -26.74
C ASP A 57 -13.67 16.45 -25.85
N ASP A 58 -13.66 15.17 -26.26
CA ASP A 58 -14.28 14.07 -25.52
C ASP A 58 -13.24 13.47 -24.59
N ALA A 59 -12.83 14.22 -23.59
CA ALA A 59 -11.82 13.83 -22.63
C ALA A 59 -12.23 14.25 -21.21
N TYR A 60 -11.98 13.36 -20.24
CA TYR A 60 -12.40 13.56 -18.86
C TYR A 60 -11.26 13.26 -17.91
N VAL A 61 -11.14 14.08 -16.86
CA VAL A 61 -10.20 13.83 -15.77
C VAL A 61 -10.61 12.54 -15.03
N GLY A 62 -9.71 11.61 -14.93
CA GLY A 62 -9.82 10.39 -14.15
C GLY A 62 -9.02 10.44 -12.85
N GLY A 63 -9.38 9.61 -11.89
CA GLY A 63 -8.66 9.47 -10.63
C GLY A 63 -9.14 8.25 -9.86
N ASN A 64 -8.25 7.63 -9.07
CA ASN A 64 -8.60 6.48 -8.24
C ASN A 64 -9.38 6.91 -7.00
N ILE A 65 -10.70 7.07 -7.12
CA ILE A 65 -11.57 7.33 -5.98
C ILE A 65 -11.55 6.10 -5.09
N THR A 66 -11.17 6.27 -3.82
CA THR A 66 -11.07 5.19 -2.85
C THR A 66 -12.29 5.16 -1.94
N PRO A 67 -13.18 4.19 -2.07
CA PRO A 67 -14.29 3.98 -1.14
C PRO A 67 -13.74 3.39 0.16
N LEU A 68 -14.15 3.93 1.30
CA LEU A 68 -13.78 3.47 2.63
C LEU A 68 -14.95 2.80 3.31
N ALA A 69 -14.66 1.66 3.92
CA ALA A 69 -15.58 0.86 4.71
C ALA A 69 -14.93 0.45 6.03
N PRO A 70 -15.69 0.21 7.10
CA PRO A 70 -15.14 -0.23 8.37
C PRO A 70 -14.69 -1.69 8.29
N HIS A 71 -13.66 -2.03 9.04
CA HIS A 71 -13.20 -3.40 9.22
C HIS A 71 -13.89 -4.13 10.37
N VAL A 72 -14.61 -3.40 11.23
CA VAL A 72 -15.33 -3.90 12.41
C VAL A 72 -16.71 -3.30 12.48
N ASP A 73 -17.63 -4.01 13.12
CA ASP A 73 -19.03 -3.62 13.23
C ASP A 73 -19.25 -2.79 14.51
N ALA A 74 -19.73 -1.55 14.37
CA ALA A 74 -20.04 -0.70 15.53
C ALA A 74 -20.95 0.47 15.13
N PHE A 75 -21.50 1.18 16.12
CA PHE A 75 -22.14 2.46 15.89
C PHE A 75 -21.10 3.54 15.55
N ILE A 76 -21.48 4.48 14.70
CA ILE A 76 -20.65 5.66 14.40
C ILE A 76 -20.81 6.63 15.56
N ASP A 77 -19.72 6.84 16.29
CA ASP A 77 -19.66 7.77 17.43
C ASP A 77 -19.45 9.20 16.97
N GLN A 78 -18.43 9.42 16.11
CA GLN A 78 -18.08 10.75 15.62
C GLN A 78 -17.62 10.71 14.17
N ILE A 79 -17.88 11.79 13.45
CA ILE A 79 -17.35 12.08 12.13
C ILE A 79 -16.47 13.33 12.27
N LEU A 80 -15.18 13.17 12.00
CA LEU A 80 -14.15 14.17 12.30
C LEU A 80 -13.82 15.05 11.10
N VAL A 81 -14.53 14.85 9.97
CA VAL A 81 -14.30 15.57 8.71
C VAL A 81 -15.62 16.04 8.12
N THR A 82 -15.53 17.14 7.36
CA THR A 82 -16.65 17.69 6.58
C THR A 82 -16.57 17.30 5.13
N ASP A 83 -17.67 17.43 4.38
CA ASP A 83 -17.70 17.16 2.96
C ASP A 83 -16.77 18.15 2.21
N ASN A 84 -16.03 17.66 1.23
CA ASN A 84 -15.03 18.39 0.43
C ASN A 84 -13.78 18.86 1.21
N GLU A 85 -13.60 18.45 2.46
CA GLU A 85 -12.42 18.78 3.24
C GLU A 85 -11.17 18.04 2.71
N ARG A 86 -10.04 18.73 2.74
CA ARG A 86 -8.75 18.12 2.40
C ARG A 86 -8.24 17.29 3.56
N VAL A 87 -7.92 16.04 3.31
CA VAL A 87 -7.42 15.07 4.30
C VAL A 87 -6.06 14.52 3.90
N ARG A 88 -5.30 14.08 4.89
CA ARG A 88 -3.99 13.44 4.70
C ARG A 88 -4.07 11.94 4.94
N ALA A 89 -3.15 11.21 4.32
CA ALA A 89 -2.96 9.80 4.62
C ALA A 89 -2.74 9.57 6.13
N GLY A 90 -3.46 8.58 6.71
CA GLY A 90 -3.44 8.28 8.14
C GLY A 90 -4.39 9.13 9.00
N GLN A 91 -4.98 10.21 8.49
CA GLN A 91 -5.93 11.05 9.23
C GLN A 91 -7.20 10.24 9.54
N VAL A 92 -7.68 10.33 10.79
CA VAL A 92 -8.96 9.73 11.21
C VAL A 92 -10.10 10.52 10.61
N LEU A 93 -11.02 9.83 9.97
CA LEU A 93 -12.18 10.41 9.29
C LEU A 93 -13.47 10.14 10.06
N VAL A 94 -13.63 8.88 10.48
CA VAL A 94 -14.79 8.41 11.21
C VAL A 94 -14.31 7.61 12.42
N GLN A 95 -14.88 7.88 13.58
CA GLN A 95 -14.66 7.14 14.80
C GLN A 95 -15.89 6.33 15.12
N LEU A 96 -15.70 5.02 15.24
CA LEU A 96 -16.72 4.10 15.71
C LEU A 96 -16.70 4.01 17.23
N ASP A 97 -17.78 3.53 17.84
CA ASP A 97 -17.86 3.28 19.27
C ASP A 97 -16.79 2.26 19.70
N GLN A 98 -15.87 2.69 20.54
CA GLN A 98 -14.70 1.92 20.96
C GLN A 98 -14.90 1.17 22.27
N ARG A 99 -16.05 1.35 22.97
CA ARG A 99 -16.21 0.84 24.34
C ARG A 99 -16.06 -0.66 24.43
N ASP A 100 -16.68 -1.40 23.53
CA ASP A 100 -16.61 -2.87 23.52
C ASP A 100 -15.21 -3.36 23.13
N TYR A 101 -14.55 -2.68 22.20
CA TYR A 101 -13.19 -3.01 21.74
C TYR A 101 -12.14 -2.70 22.81
N ARG A 102 -12.32 -1.62 23.60
CA ARG A 102 -11.45 -1.32 24.75
C ARG A 102 -11.62 -2.37 25.84
N ALA A 103 -12.86 -2.72 26.18
CA ALA A 103 -13.12 -3.78 27.14
C ALA A 103 -12.54 -5.14 26.71
N ALA A 104 -12.62 -5.47 25.42
CA ALA A 104 -11.99 -6.67 24.87
C ALA A 104 -10.45 -6.61 24.95
N LEU A 105 -9.85 -5.45 24.71
CA LEU A 105 -8.41 -5.24 24.89
C LEU A 105 -7.99 -5.45 26.33
N ASP A 106 -8.66 -4.79 27.29
CA ASP A 106 -8.38 -4.92 28.74
C ASP A 106 -8.50 -6.38 29.20
N HIS A 107 -9.51 -7.09 28.71
CA HIS A 107 -9.70 -8.52 28.99
C HIS A 107 -8.53 -9.36 28.43
N ALA A 108 -8.09 -9.11 27.23
CA ALA A 108 -6.97 -9.84 26.60
C ALA A 108 -5.64 -9.55 27.34
N GLU A 109 -5.41 -8.30 27.79
CA GLU A 109 -4.24 -7.94 28.60
C GLU A 109 -4.26 -8.65 29.96
N ALA A 110 -5.39 -8.69 30.64
CA ALA A 110 -5.53 -9.41 31.89
C ALA A 110 -5.30 -10.92 31.71
N ALA A 111 -5.80 -11.51 30.64
CA ALA A 111 -5.58 -12.91 30.31
C ALA A 111 -4.10 -13.22 30.06
N LEU A 112 -3.39 -12.38 29.31
CA LEU A 112 -1.95 -12.51 29.08
C LEU A 112 -1.17 -12.46 30.40
N ASN A 113 -1.48 -11.49 31.27
CA ASN A 113 -0.83 -11.35 32.56
C ASN A 113 -1.04 -12.59 33.44
N ALA A 114 -2.24 -13.17 33.43
CA ALA A 114 -2.56 -14.39 34.16
C ALA A 114 -1.72 -15.60 33.64
N ARG A 115 -1.59 -15.77 32.31
CA ARG A 115 -0.78 -16.83 31.71
C ARG A 115 0.72 -16.66 31.99
N GLN A 116 1.22 -15.44 31.95
CA GLN A 116 2.61 -15.13 32.33
C GLN A 116 2.90 -15.46 33.79
N ALA A 117 1.97 -15.13 34.72
CA ALA A 117 2.10 -15.47 36.11
C ALA A 117 2.10 -16.99 36.33
N ALA A 118 1.26 -17.74 35.61
CA ALA A 118 1.25 -19.22 35.68
C ALA A 118 2.58 -19.79 35.16
N ALA A 119 3.13 -19.33 34.06
CA ALA A 119 4.42 -19.75 33.55
C ALA A 119 5.56 -19.42 34.53
N ALA A 120 5.53 -18.27 35.17
CA ALA A 120 6.50 -17.88 36.20
C ALA A 120 6.43 -18.78 37.42
N SER A 121 5.24 -19.18 37.85
CA SER A 121 5.05 -20.14 38.96
C SER A 121 5.67 -21.49 38.65
N LEU A 122 5.46 -22.04 37.45
CA LEU A 122 6.08 -23.31 37.00
C LEU A 122 7.61 -23.24 36.96
N ARG A 123 8.15 -22.10 36.48
CA ARG A 123 9.61 -21.87 36.47
C ARG A 123 10.18 -21.78 37.87
N ALA A 124 9.47 -21.22 38.83
CA ALA A 124 9.87 -21.24 40.23
C ALA A 124 9.85 -22.66 40.81
N GLN A 125 8.83 -23.49 40.51
CA GLN A 125 8.77 -24.90 40.87
C GLN A 125 9.93 -25.72 40.26
N TYR A 126 10.27 -25.44 39.02
CA TYR A 126 11.43 -26.04 38.34
C TYR A 126 12.72 -25.71 39.08
N GLY A 127 12.95 -24.49 39.52
CA GLY A 127 14.10 -24.09 40.33
C GLY A 127 14.15 -24.78 41.68
N LEU A 128 13.00 -24.96 42.33
CA LEU A 128 12.89 -25.75 43.57
C LEU A 128 13.26 -27.22 43.33
N GLN A 129 12.73 -27.84 42.28
CA GLN A 129 13.03 -29.24 41.93
C GLN A 129 14.51 -29.45 41.62
N GLN A 130 15.18 -28.50 40.96
CA GLN A 130 16.65 -28.55 40.78
C GLN A 130 17.40 -28.57 42.10
N SER A 131 16.93 -27.83 43.10
CA SER A 131 17.53 -27.79 44.42
C SER A 131 17.32 -29.13 45.16
N MET A 132 16.14 -29.75 45.02
CA MET A 132 15.86 -31.09 45.51
C MET A 132 16.77 -32.16 44.88
N ILE A 133 17.01 -32.08 43.57
CA ILE A 133 17.94 -32.99 42.88
C ILE A 133 19.34 -32.84 43.46
N ARG A 134 19.86 -31.64 43.68
CA ARG A 134 21.18 -31.45 44.33
C ARG A 134 21.24 -32.06 45.73
N GLN A 135 20.15 -31.97 46.51
CA GLN A 135 20.04 -32.60 47.82
C GLN A 135 20.11 -34.13 47.71
N GLN A 136 19.34 -34.74 46.77
CA GLN A 136 19.39 -36.20 46.54
C GLN A 136 20.76 -36.68 46.02
N GLU A 137 21.44 -35.89 45.23
CA GLU A 137 22.81 -36.19 44.75
C GLU A 137 23.82 -36.21 45.92
N ALA A 138 23.69 -35.26 46.85
CA ALA A 138 24.50 -35.21 48.05
C ALA A 138 24.22 -36.45 48.99
N ASP A 139 22.93 -36.82 49.17
CA ASP A 139 22.55 -38.01 49.94
C ASP A 139 23.08 -39.28 49.29
N LEU A 140 22.91 -39.42 47.95
CA LEU A 140 23.48 -40.58 47.22
C LEU A 140 24.99 -40.64 47.38
N SER A 141 25.70 -39.54 47.31
CA SER A 141 27.16 -39.48 47.55
C SER A 141 27.54 -39.97 48.95
N SER A 142 26.79 -39.56 49.98
CA SER A 142 26.98 -40.04 51.38
C SER A 142 26.74 -41.50 51.49
N LYS A 143 25.67 -42.09 50.93
CA LYS A 143 25.37 -43.51 50.92
C LYS A 143 26.45 -44.29 50.19
N LYS A 144 26.96 -43.82 49.05
CA LYS A 144 28.08 -44.44 48.31
C LYS A 144 29.37 -44.52 49.16
N ALA A 145 29.71 -43.42 49.85
CA ALA A 145 30.87 -43.38 50.73
C ALA A 145 30.72 -44.41 51.88
N ARG A 146 29.49 -44.52 52.45
CA ARG A 146 29.20 -45.54 53.48
C ARG A 146 29.31 -46.99 52.95
N ALA A 147 28.77 -47.23 51.75
CA ALA A 147 28.85 -48.58 51.13
C ALA A 147 30.29 -48.94 50.79
N THR A 148 31.13 -48.02 50.36
CA THR A 148 32.55 -48.24 50.14
C THR A 148 33.27 -48.66 51.43
N PHE A 149 32.97 -47.93 52.52
CA PHE A 149 33.53 -48.25 53.82
C PHE A 149 33.12 -49.68 54.32
N THR A 150 31.83 -49.99 54.29
CA THR A 150 31.30 -51.27 54.73
C THR A 150 31.80 -52.45 53.88
N ALA A 151 31.96 -52.26 52.56
CA ALA A 151 32.52 -53.22 51.63
C ALA A 151 33.99 -53.52 51.96
N GLN A 152 34.80 -52.49 52.26
CA GLN A 152 36.21 -52.67 52.69
C GLN A 152 36.30 -53.46 54.04
N ASP A 153 35.41 -53.16 55.00
CA ASP A 153 35.33 -53.86 56.25
C ASP A 153 34.91 -55.30 56.03
N ALA A 154 33.93 -55.62 55.24
CA ALA A 154 33.48 -56.96 54.94
C ALA A 154 34.61 -57.81 54.31
N VAL A 155 35.37 -57.21 53.34
CA VAL A 155 36.56 -57.86 52.74
C VAL A 155 37.59 -58.16 53.79
N ARG A 156 37.91 -57.23 54.71
CA ARG A 156 38.87 -57.37 55.78
C ARG A 156 38.49 -58.54 56.77
N TYR A 157 37.26 -58.53 57.27
CA TYR A 157 36.78 -59.54 58.19
C TYR A 157 36.61 -60.94 57.54
N ARG A 158 36.29 -61.00 56.25
CA ARG A 158 36.25 -62.21 55.46
C ARG A 158 37.64 -62.83 55.36
N ALA A 159 38.69 -62.07 55.14
CA ALA A 159 40.09 -62.54 55.13
C ALA A 159 40.57 -62.99 56.52
N LEU A 160 40.22 -62.23 57.58
CA LEU A 160 40.56 -62.60 58.95
C LEU A 160 39.91 -63.92 59.39
N ALA A 161 38.67 -64.20 59.01
CA ALA A 161 37.95 -65.42 59.30
C ALA A 161 38.57 -66.67 58.64
N GLN A 162 39.24 -66.48 57.47
CA GLN A 162 40.00 -67.59 56.81
C GLN A 162 41.30 -67.94 57.50
N THR A 163 41.88 -67.01 58.28
CA THR A 163 43.15 -67.21 58.99
C THR A 163 43.00 -67.62 60.45
N SER A 164 41.84 -67.99 60.94
CA SER A 164 41.52 -68.37 62.32
C SER A 164 41.62 -67.27 63.39
N TYR A 165 41.94 -66.01 62.95
CA TYR A 165 41.99 -64.87 63.86
C TYR A 165 40.67 -64.04 63.87
N GLY A 166 39.67 -64.38 63.04
CA GLY A 166 38.40 -63.74 62.98
C GLY A 166 37.25 -64.60 63.47
N SER A 167 36.23 -63.94 64.11
CA SER A 167 34.99 -64.64 64.52
C SER A 167 34.04 -64.68 63.28
N ARG A 168 33.39 -65.84 63.04
CA ARG A 168 32.32 -66.00 62.04
C ARG A 168 31.19 -65.03 62.24
N GLN A 169 30.84 -64.73 63.49
CA GLN A 169 29.80 -63.73 63.81
C GLN A 169 30.13 -62.30 63.24
N ASN A 170 31.43 -61.93 63.37
CA ASN A 170 31.84 -60.61 62.82
C ASN A 170 31.81 -60.58 61.25
N GLN A 171 32.17 -61.69 60.60
CA GLN A 171 32.06 -61.85 59.16
C GLN A 171 30.60 -61.74 58.68
N GLU A 172 29.67 -62.47 59.33
CA GLU A 172 28.24 -62.41 58.99
C GLU A 172 27.66 -61.03 59.23
N ARG A 173 28.00 -60.38 60.33
CA ARG A 173 27.58 -59.03 60.67
C ARG A 173 28.07 -58.02 59.64
N THR A 174 29.35 -58.07 59.26
CA THR A 174 29.92 -57.10 58.26
C THR A 174 29.35 -57.33 56.84
N SER A 175 29.09 -58.64 56.51
CA SER A 175 28.42 -58.98 55.26
C SER A 175 26.97 -58.41 55.19
N SER A 176 26.21 -58.52 56.30
CA SER A 176 24.87 -57.96 56.41
C SER A 176 24.88 -56.42 56.31
N LEU A 177 25.86 -55.73 56.94
CA LEU A 177 26.04 -54.28 56.86
C LEU A 177 26.43 -53.81 55.44
N GLU A 178 27.25 -54.61 54.73
CA GLU A 178 27.59 -54.40 53.34
C GLU A 178 26.31 -54.41 52.45
N GLN A 179 25.50 -55.49 52.64
CA GLN A 179 24.24 -55.59 51.85
C GLN A 179 23.23 -54.50 52.18
N GLU A 180 23.11 -54.14 53.46
CA GLU A 180 22.27 -53.00 53.88
C GLU A 180 22.74 -51.72 53.24
N ALA A 181 24.04 -51.42 53.26
CA ALA A 181 24.57 -50.18 52.63
C ALA A 181 24.41 -50.18 51.11
N GLN A 182 24.57 -51.36 50.46
CA GLN A 182 24.29 -51.45 49.00
C GLN A 182 22.81 -51.22 48.70
N SER A 183 21.89 -51.72 49.45
CA SER A 183 20.46 -51.50 49.34
C SER A 183 20.11 -50.04 49.57
N ALA A 184 20.76 -49.36 50.52
CA ALA A 184 20.59 -47.91 50.74
C ALA A 184 21.09 -47.07 49.57
N VAL A 185 22.19 -47.48 48.91
CA VAL A 185 22.63 -46.80 47.65
C VAL A 185 21.59 -46.96 46.53
N ALA A 186 21.06 -48.19 46.35
CA ALA A 186 20.06 -48.48 45.35
C ALA A 186 18.77 -47.65 45.59
N ALA A 187 18.32 -47.53 46.84
CA ALA A 187 17.17 -46.71 47.20
C ALA A 187 17.41 -45.19 46.93
N ALA A 188 18.59 -44.68 47.33
CA ALA A 188 18.93 -43.27 47.07
C ALA A 188 19.07 -43.00 45.57
N GLN A 189 19.61 -43.94 44.77
CA GLN A 189 19.66 -43.81 43.32
C GLN A 189 18.25 -43.73 42.69
N ALA A 190 17.34 -44.62 43.10
CA ALA A 190 15.96 -44.61 42.65
C ALA A 190 15.24 -43.29 43.03
N GLY A 191 15.50 -42.75 44.22
CA GLY A 191 15.01 -41.45 44.65
C GLY A 191 15.52 -40.30 43.77
N LEU A 192 16.79 -40.29 43.43
CA LEU A 192 17.38 -39.32 42.51
C LEU A 192 16.75 -39.43 41.11
N ASP A 193 16.59 -40.65 40.59
CA ASP A 193 15.99 -40.85 39.26
C ASP A 193 14.52 -40.41 39.21
N ALA A 194 13.76 -40.65 40.30
CA ALA A 194 12.39 -40.12 40.43
C ALA A 194 12.37 -38.59 40.45
N ALA A 195 13.30 -37.94 41.18
CA ALA A 195 13.41 -36.50 41.24
C ALA A 195 13.76 -35.87 39.84
N ARG A 196 14.63 -36.56 39.10
CA ARG A 196 14.97 -36.16 37.72
C ARG A 196 13.81 -36.36 36.74
N GLN A 197 13.01 -37.40 36.91
CA GLN A 197 11.83 -37.61 36.09
C GLN A 197 10.78 -36.53 36.37
N GLN A 198 10.61 -36.10 37.62
CA GLN A 198 9.72 -34.98 37.96
C GLN A 198 10.18 -33.67 37.32
N LEU A 199 11.50 -33.44 37.17
CA LEU A 199 12.03 -32.29 36.47
C LEU A 199 11.58 -32.26 34.99
N LYS A 200 11.63 -33.41 34.30
CA LYS A 200 11.14 -33.52 32.90
C LYS A 200 9.65 -33.26 32.77
N VAL A 201 8.86 -33.66 33.77
CA VAL A 201 7.42 -33.31 33.79
C VAL A 201 7.23 -31.80 33.89
N LEU A 202 7.99 -31.13 34.76
CA LEU A 202 7.95 -29.69 34.90
C LEU A 202 8.42 -28.97 33.62
N GLU A 203 9.43 -29.49 32.91
CA GLU A 203 9.87 -28.97 31.60
C GLU A 203 8.74 -29.00 30.55
N ALA A 204 8.02 -30.13 30.50
CA ALA A 204 6.85 -30.23 29.58
C ALA A 204 5.73 -29.27 29.97
N GLN A 205 5.46 -29.11 31.29
CA GLN A 205 4.45 -28.16 31.76
C GLN A 205 4.85 -26.70 31.48
N ILE A 206 6.13 -26.35 31.58
CA ILE A 206 6.64 -25.03 31.22
C ILE A 206 6.44 -24.78 29.72
N ALA A 207 6.78 -25.76 28.86
CA ALA A 207 6.57 -25.66 27.44
C ALA A 207 5.08 -25.45 27.07
N GLU A 208 4.18 -26.15 27.75
CA GLU A 208 2.73 -25.96 27.62
C GLU A 208 2.31 -24.54 28.06
N ALA A 209 2.80 -24.06 29.20
CA ALA A 209 2.50 -22.72 29.70
C ALA A 209 3.05 -21.64 28.79
N ASP A 210 4.24 -21.81 28.20
CA ASP A 210 4.82 -20.89 27.23
C ASP A 210 4.00 -20.83 25.93
N ALA A 211 3.47 -21.96 25.48
CA ALA A 211 2.52 -21.98 24.35
C ALA A 211 1.21 -21.24 24.69
N ALA A 212 0.70 -21.40 25.93
CA ALA A 212 -0.47 -20.65 26.38
C ALA A 212 -0.22 -19.13 26.48
N VAL A 213 0.99 -18.70 26.85
CA VAL A 213 1.41 -17.28 26.79
C VAL A 213 1.43 -16.78 25.35
N ALA A 214 1.99 -17.54 24.42
CA ALA A 214 2.03 -17.18 23.00
C ALA A 214 0.63 -17.05 22.40
N GLN A 215 -0.30 -17.93 22.78
CA GLN A 215 -1.71 -17.82 22.39
C GLN A 215 -2.32 -16.52 22.92
N ALA A 216 -2.20 -16.22 24.21
CA ALA A 216 -2.74 -15.00 24.81
C ALA A 216 -2.13 -13.72 24.21
N GLN A 217 -0.86 -13.75 23.79
CA GLN A 217 -0.23 -12.64 23.04
C GLN A 217 -0.88 -12.44 21.68
N SER A 218 -1.27 -13.50 21.00
CA SER A 218 -1.96 -13.43 19.72
C SER A 218 -3.38 -12.87 19.87
N ASP A 219 -4.07 -13.27 20.94
CA ASP A 219 -5.41 -12.77 21.27
C ASP A 219 -5.35 -11.28 21.63
N LEU A 220 -4.34 -10.84 22.38
CA LEU A 220 -4.08 -9.43 22.68
C LEU A 220 -3.84 -8.62 21.39
N ARG A 221 -3.02 -9.14 20.47
CA ARG A 221 -2.78 -8.46 19.19
C ARG A 221 -4.06 -8.33 18.37
N THR A 222 -4.90 -9.34 18.36
CA THR A 222 -6.21 -9.30 17.69
C THR A 222 -7.12 -8.22 18.29
N ALA A 223 -7.17 -8.11 19.62
CA ALA A 223 -7.94 -7.08 20.30
C ALA A 223 -7.41 -5.66 19.99
N GLN A 224 -6.07 -5.49 19.95
CA GLN A 224 -5.43 -4.22 19.56
C GLN A 224 -5.77 -3.83 18.11
N LEU A 225 -5.73 -4.78 17.17
CA LEU A 225 -6.10 -4.53 15.78
C LEU A 225 -7.58 -4.14 15.67
N ASN A 226 -8.48 -4.83 16.35
CA ASN A 226 -9.90 -4.52 16.33
C ASN A 226 -10.20 -3.13 16.90
N LEU A 227 -9.51 -2.74 17.97
CA LEU A 227 -9.58 -1.36 18.50
C LEU A 227 -9.02 -0.35 17.47
N GLY A 228 -7.92 -0.65 16.80
CA GLY A 228 -7.38 0.21 15.74
C GLY A 228 -8.34 0.34 14.55
N TYR A 229 -9.05 -0.72 14.19
CA TYR A 229 -10.04 -0.72 13.11
C TYR A 229 -11.33 0.04 13.45
N SER A 230 -11.56 0.40 14.71
CA SER A 230 -12.65 1.29 15.07
C SER A 230 -12.43 2.74 14.64
N GLU A 231 -11.23 3.08 14.20
CA GLU A 231 -10.90 4.35 13.57
C GLU A 231 -10.75 4.16 12.06
N VAL A 232 -11.68 4.70 11.29
CA VAL A 232 -11.60 4.69 9.82
C VAL A 232 -10.69 5.83 9.39
N ARG A 233 -9.54 5.48 8.81
CA ARG A 233 -8.49 6.42 8.41
C ARG A 233 -8.38 6.52 6.90
N SER A 234 -7.96 7.69 6.40
CA SER A 234 -7.64 7.87 4.98
C SER A 234 -6.37 7.10 4.61
N PRO A 235 -6.39 6.26 3.55
CA PRO A 235 -5.18 5.60 3.05
C PRO A 235 -4.30 6.52 2.19
N ILE A 236 -4.85 7.63 1.68
CA ILE A 236 -4.20 8.54 0.71
C ILE A 236 -4.45 10.00 1.08
N ASP A 237 -3.63 10.89 0.53
CA ASP A 237 -3.91 12.32 0.54
C ASP A 237 -5.01 12.64 -0.49
N GLY A 238 -5.99 13.44 -0.09
CA GLY A 238 -7.11 13.72 -1.00
C GLY A 238 -8.18 14.61 -0.41
N TYR A 239 -9.35 14.52 -0.98
CA TYR A 239 -10.53 15.27 -0.55
C TYR A 239 -11.66 14.31 -0.21
N VAL A 240 -12.37 14.61 0.86
CA VAL A 240 -13.58 13.89 1.25
C VAL A 240 -14.63 14.03 0.14
N GLY A 241 -15.04 12.89 -0.41
CA GLY A 241 -16.09 12.81 -1.42
C GLY A 241 -17.46 12.48 -0.83
N ASN A 242 -18.20 11.65 -1.55
CA ASN A 242 -19.53 11.21 -1.14
C ASN A 242 -19.51 10.55 0.25
N ARG A 243 -20.20 11.11 1.23
CA ARG A 243 -20.28 10.62 2.61
C ARG A 243 -21.67 10.07 2.90
N ALA A 244 -21.75 8.75 3.10
CA ALA A 244 -22.96 8.07 3.56
C ALA A 244 -23.00 7.92 5.08
N ALA A 245 -21.86 8.05 5.77
CA ALA A 245 -21.75 7.94 7.21
C ALA A 245 -22.58 9.02 7.94
N GLN A 246 -23.32 8.60 8.99
CA GLN A 246 -24.07 9.49 9.88
C GLN A 246 -23.83 9.07 11.32
N VAL A 247 -23.66 10.04 12.21
CA VAL A 247 -23.49 9.79 13.65
C VAL A 247 -24.72 9.06 14.21
N GLY A 248 -24.47 8.00 14.98
CA GLY A 248 -25.50 7.13 15.54
C GLY A 248 -25.97 6.00 14.60
N ALA A 249 -25.55 5.98 13.35
CA ALA A 249 -25.83 4.86 12.45
C ALA A 249 -24.97 3.65 12.81
N TYR A 250 -25.53 2.45 12.62
CA TYR A 250 -24.77 1.21 12.78
C TYR A 250 -24.04 0.88 11.48
N ALA A 251 -22.72 0.82 11.54
CA ALA A 251 -21.86 0.48 10.42
C ALA A 251 -21.46 -1.00 10.51
N THR A 252 -21.76 -1.78 9.48
CA THR A 252 -21.32 -3.16 9.36
C THR A 252 -20.06 -3.24 8.53
N ARG A 253 -19.30 -4.30 8.73
CA ARG A 253 -18.06 -4.56 7.98
C ARG A 253 -18.32 -4.54 6.47
N GLY A 254 -17.52 -3.75 5.75
CA GLY A 254 -17.64 -3.60 4.30
C GLY A 254 -18.72 -2.62 3.84
N THR A 255 -19.52 -2.03 4.74
CA THR A 255 -20.50 -1.00 4.37
C THR A 255 -19.77 0.28 3.94
N TYR A 256 -20.17 0.83 2.81
CA TYR A 256 -19.65 2.11 2.33
C TYR A 256 -19.93 3.24 3.32
N LEU A 257 -18.90 3.95 3.76
CA LEU A 257 -19.02 5.09 4.67
C LEU A 257 -18.70 6.43 4.00
N ILE A 258 -17.58 6.49 3.27
CA ILE A 258 -17.02 7.72 2.73
C ILE A 258 -16.08 7.39 1.59
N SER A 259 -15.92 8.26 0.62
CA SER A 259 -14.89 8.14 -0.42
C SER A 259 -13.83 9.22 -0.30
N ILE A 260 -12.62 8.88 -0.69
CA ILE A 260 -11.54 9.84 -0.83
C ILE A 260 -11.18 9.97 -2.30
N THR A 261 -11.29 11.20 -2.80
CA THR A 261 -10.83 11.59 -4.13
C THR A 261 -9.37 12.00 -4.03
N PRO A 262 -8.45 11.39 -4.78
CA PRO A 262 -7.02 11.67 -4.67
C PRO A 262 -6.71 13.12 -5.03
N ALA A 263 -5.73 13.71 -4.34
CA ALA A 263 -5.21 15.03 -4.66
C ALA A 263 -4.19 14.99 -5.81
N ASP A 264 -3.49 13.87 -5.99
CA ASP A 264 -2.41 13.66 -6.94
C ASP A 264 -2.63 12.38 -7.74
N GLY A 265 -1.84 12.18 -8.81
CA GLY A 265 -1.95 10.98 -9.66
C GLY A 265 -3.20 10.99 -10.53
N LEU A 266 -3.67 12.16 -10.91
CA LEU A 266 -4.77 12.32 -11.85
C LEU A 266 -4.29 12.04 -13.27
N TRP A 267 -5.18 11.49 -14.08
CA TRP A 267 -4.96 11.28 -15.51
C TRP A 267 -6.15 11.84 -16.30
N VAL A 268 -6.03 11.85 -17.60
CA VAL A 268 -7.14 12.16 -18.50
C VAL A 268 -7.39 10.97 -19.41
N ASP A 269 -8.60 10.46 -19.42
CA ASP A 269 -9.05 9.48 -20.40
C ASP A 269 -9.67 10.24 -21.58
N ALA A 270 -8.90 10.33 -22.68
CA ALA A 270 -9.23 11.08 -23.89
C ALA A 270 -9.71 10.13 -24.98
N ASN A 271 -10.93 10.32 -25.46
CA ASN A 271 -11.56 9.47 -26.46
C ASN A 271 -11.24 9.97 -27.86
N PHE A 272 -10.25 9.39 -28.51
CA PHE A 272 -9.87 9.69 -29.90
C PHE A 272 -10.64 8.84 -30.88
N LYS A 273 -10.92 9.38 -32.07
CA LYS A 273 -11.51 8.61 -33.18
C LYS A 273 -10.50 7.60 -33.74
N GLU A 274 -10.98 6.50 -34.31
CA GLU A 274 -10.20 5.41 -34.87
C GLU A 274 -9.15 5.91 -35.89
N ASP A 275 -9.46 6.90 -36.70
CA ASP A 275 -8.57 7.48 -37.72
C ASP A 275 -7.42 8.30 -37.11
N GLN A 276 -7.63 8.92 -35.95
CA GLN A 276 -6.63 9.72 -35.23
C GLN A 276 -5.53 8.86 -34.54
N LEU A 277 -5.78 7.58 -34.33
CA LEU A 277 -4.88 6.69 -33.60
C LEU A 277 -3.70 6.14 -34.42
N THR A 278 -3.71 6.36 -35.74
CA THR A 278 -2.78 5.69 -36.68
C THR A 278 -1.28 5.87 -36.31
N ARG A 279 -0.96 7.00 -35.68
CA ARG A 279 0.43 7.36 -35.30
C ARG A 279 0.60 7.57 -33.78
N MET A 280 -0.46 7.33 -33.02
CA MET A 280 -0.45 7.56 -31.58
C MET A 280 0.21 6.37 -30.87
N VAL A 281 1.24 6.64 -30.08
CA VAL A 281 1.99 5.64 -29.33
C VAL A 281 2.25 6.13 -27.89
N PRO A 282 2.40 5.23 -26.93
CA PRO A 282 2.81 5.59 -25.57
C PRO A 282 4.13 6.38 -25.56
N GLY A 283 4.23 7.35 -24.64
CA GLY A 283 5.36 8.25 -24.48
C GLY A 283 5.26 9.59 -25.25
N GLN A 284 4.26 9.77 -26.10
CA GLN A 284 4.03 11.04 -26.80
C GLN A 284 3.57 12.12 -25.84
N ALA A 285 4.04 13.35 -26.04
CA ALA A 285 3.65 14.51 -25.26
C ALA A 285 2.19 14.89 -25.56
N ALA A 286 1.49 15.31 -24.53
CA ALA A 286 0.10 15.75 -24.61
C ALA A 286 -0.11 17.01 -23.81
N ASP A 287 -0.81 17.95 -24.41
CA ASP A 287 -1.29 19.19 -23.80
C ASP A 287 -2.76 19.04 -23.43
N VAL A 288 -3.08 19.33 -22.19
CA VAL A 288 -4.43 19.20 -21.63
C VAL A 288 -4.91 20.57 -21.17
N THR A 289 -6.06 20.98 -21.65
CA THR A 289 -6.73 22.20 -21.19
C THR A 289 -8.05 21.83 -20.54
N ALA A 290 -8.24 22.20 -19.29
CA ALA A 290 -9.48 21.93 -18.56
C ALA A 290 -10.43 23.13 -18.68
N ASP A 291 -11.73 22.86 -18.88
CA ASP A 291 -12.76 23.90 -19.01
C ASP A 291 -12.89 24.79 -17.77
N VAL A 292 -12.55 24.26 -16.60
CA VAL A 292 -12.55 24.98 -15.32
C VAL A 292 -11.41 26.00 -15.22
N LEU A 293 -10.36 25.89 -16.06
CA LEU A 293 -9.19 26.76 -16.07
C LEU A 293 -8.83 27.18 -17.48
N PRO A 294 -9.68 28.02 -18.14
CA PRO A 294 -9.45 28.45 -19.51
C PRO A 294 -8.12 29.20 -19.62
N GLY A 295 -7.33 28.85 -20.64
CA GLY A 295 -6.02 29.46 -20.89
C GLY A 295 -4.84 28.89 -20.09
N HIS A 296 -5.05 27.87 -19.24
CA HIS A 296 -3.96 27.14 -18.62
C HIS A 296 -3.82 25.78 -19.29
N VAL A 297 -2.59 25.45 -19.67
CA VAL A 297 -2.24 24.18 -20.31
C VAL A 297 -1.50 23.31 -19.28
N PHE A 298 -2.03 22.14 -19.02
CA PHE A 298 -1.36 21.10 -18.27
C PHE A 298 -0.59 20.22 -19.24
N HIS A 299 0.66 19.92 -18.91
CA HIS A 299 1.48 19.00 -19.69
C HIS A 299 1.32 17.57 -19.15
N GLY A 300 1.42 16.63 -20.07
CA GLY A 300 1.35 15.21 -19.75
C GLY A 300 1.87 14.37 -20.91
N HIS A 301 1.75 13.07 -20.76
CA HIS A 301 2.17 12.14 -21.80
C HIS A 301 1.20 10.96 -21.92
N VAL A 302 1.11 10.41 -23.13
CA VAL A 302 0.32 9.22 -23.41
C VAL A 302 0.95 8.01 -22.70
N VAL A 303 0.19 7.37 -21.83
CA VAL A 303 0.64 6.14 -21.11
C VAL A 303 0.19 4.88 -21.85
N SER A 304 -1.05 4.85 -22.27
CA SER A 304 -1.62 3.65 -22.90
C SER A 304 -2.83 4.01 -23.77
N LEU A 305 -3.05 3.16 -24.77
CA LEU A 305 -4.27 3.12 -25.56
C LEU A 305 -5.11 1.93 -25.07
N ALA A 306 -6.42 2.11 -24.92
CA ALA A 306 -7.31 1.06 -24.51
C ALA A 306 -7.29 -0.10 -25.55
N PRO A 307 -7.37 -1.37 -25.11
CA PRO A 307 -7.36 -2.52 -26.01
C PRO A 307 -8.65 -2.70 -26.80
N GLY A 308 -9.66 -1.84 -26.59
CA GLY A 308 -10.94 -1.88 -27.28
C GLY A 308 -11.62 -0.52 -27.28
N THR A 309 -12.64 -0.38 -28.09
CA THR A 309 -13.44 0.85 -28.19
C THR A 309 -14.36 0.99 -26.97
N GLY A 310 -14.78 2.21 -26.65
CA GLY A 310 -15.73 2.47 -25.58
C GLY A 310 -17.06 1.68 -25.73
N ALA A 311 -17.47 1.38 -26.95
CA ALA A 311 -18.64 0.58 -27.24
C ALA A 311 -18.51 -0.89 -26.79
N VAL A 312 -17.31 -1.48 -26.85
CA VAL A 312 -17.06 -2.87 -26.43
C VAL A 312 -17.11 -3.00 -24.90
N PHE A 313 -16.70 -1.96 -24.17
CA PHE A 313 -16.70 -1.97 -22.71
C PHE A 313 -17.95 -1.33 -22.08
N SER A 314 -18.89 -0.84 -22.93
CA SER A 314 -20.15 -0.28 -22.44
C SER A 314 -21.06 -1.38 -21.88
N VAL A 315 -21.66 -1.10 -20.72
CA VAL A 315 -22.68 -1.98 -20.11
C VAL A 315 -23.93 -2.12 -21.00
N ILE A 316 -24.23 -1.09 -21.78
CA ILE A 316 -25.31 -1.10 -22.79
C ILE A 316 -24.64 -0.82 -24.14
N PRO A 317 -24.36 -1.87 -24.94
CA PRO A 317 -23.82 -1.66 -26.29
C PRO A 317 -24.78 -0.82 -27.13
N PRO A 318 -24.28 0.12 -27.94
CA PRO A 318 -25.14 0.86 -28.87
C PRO A 318 -25.65 -0.10 -29.96
N GLU A 319 -26.92 -0.44 -29.91
CA GLU A 319 -27.60 -1.18 -30.99
C GLU A 319 -27.97 -0.22 -32.14
N ASN A 320 -27.61 -0.59 -33.37
CA ASN A 320 -28.07 0.11 -34.57
C ASN A 320 -29.56 -0.22 -34.79
N ALA A 321 -30.44 0.58 -34.23
CA ALA A 321 -31.91 0.37 -34.26
C ALA A 321 -32.54 0.49 -35.64
N THR A 322 -31.82 0.88 -36.67
CA THR A 322 -32.34 1.05 -38.04
C THR A 322 -31.36 0.42 -39.02
N GLY A 323 -31.80 -0.58 -39.79
CA GLY A 323 -31.07 -1.38 -40.75
C GLY A 323 -30.20 -0.69 -41.82
N ASN A 324 -29.70 0.50 -41.56
CA ASN A 324 -28.73 1.21 -42.37
C ASN A 324 -27.32 0.87 -41.90
N PHE A 325 -26.59 0.18 -42.76
CA PHE A 325 -25.16 -0.13 -42.57
C PHE A 325 -24.28 1.13 -42.76
N THR A 326 -24.50 2.18 -41.98
CA THR A 326 -23.57 3.31 -41.94
C THR A 326 -22.45 3.01 -40.96
N LYS A 327 -21.18 3.05 -41.41
CA LYS A 327 -20.02 2.93 -40.52
C LYS A 327 -20.07 4.10 -39.51
N ILE A 328 -20.30 3.76 -38.23
CA ILE A 328 -20.18 4.72 -37.12
C ILE A 328 -18.72 4.70 -36.68
N VAL A 329 -18.05 5.85 -36.72
CA VAL A 329 -16.67 5.98 -36.24
C VAL A 329 -16.63 5.70 -34.75
N GLN A 330 -15.87 4.69 -34.39
CA GLN A 330 -15.67 4.31 -33.00
C GLN A 330 -14.60 5.19 -32.32
N ARG A 331 -14.72 5.39 -31.01
CA ARG A 331 -13.72 6.09 -30.21
C ARG A 331 -12.99 5.10 -29.32
N VAL A 332 -11.70 5.31 -29.17
CA VAL A 332 -10.83 4.50 -28.31
C VAL A 332 -10.28 5.40 -27.21
N PRO A 333 -10.45 5.05 -25.95
CA PRO A 333 -9.87 5.78 -24.82
C PRO A 333 -8.33 5.72 -24.86
N VAL A 334 -7.70 6.86 -24.77
CA VAL A 334 -6.25 7.04 -24.63
C VAL A 334 -6.01 7.67 -23.29
N ARG A 335 -5.17 7.03 -22.47
CA ARG A 335 -4.82 7.53 -21.15
C ARG A 335 -3.62 8.43 -21.21
N VAL A 336 -3.81 9.68 -20.78
CA VAL A 336 -2.78 10.70 -20.64
C VAL A 336 -2.52 10.94 -19.15
N LEU A 337 -1.32 10.67 -18.68
CA LEU A 337 -0.90 11.00 -17.32
C LEU A 337 -0.42 12.44 -17.28
N LEU A 338 -0.93 13.20 -16.31
CA LEU A 338 -0.53 14.59 -16.11
C LEU A 338 0.82 14.63 -15.37
N ASP A 339 1.72 15.47 -15.84
CA ASP A 339 3.06 15.61 -15.25
C ASP A 339 2.96 16.29 -13.89
N PRO A 340 3.66 15.75 -12.87
CA PRO A 340 3.65 16.32 -11.53
C PRO A 340 4.40 17.66 -11.51
N GLY A 341 3.97 18.58 -10.64
CA GLY A 341 4.68 19.84 -10.38
C GLY A 341 3.91 21.11 -10.73
N ASP A 342 2.82 21.03 -11.44
CA ASP A 342 1.94 22.20 -11.64
C ASP A 342 1.04 22.40 -10.41
N PRO A 343 1.15 23.52 -9.70
CA PRO A 343 0.35 23.79 -8.49
C PRO A 343 -1.16 23.86 -8.77
N LYS A 344 -1.58 24.06 -10.01
CA LYS A 344 -2.99 24.09 -10.41
C LYS A 344 -3.60 22.72 -10.63
N LEU A 345 -2.80 21.62 -10.64
CA LEU A 345 -3.33 20.26 -10.65
C LEU A 345 -4.29 20.02 -9.48
N ALA A 346 -4.03 20.61 -8.33
CA ALA A 346 -4.91 20.54 -7.17
C ALA A 346 -6.32 21.12 -7.41
N MET A 347 -6.56 21.85 -8.47
CA MET A 347 -7.89 22.37 -8.86
C MET A 347 -8.66 21.39 -9.75
N LEU A 348 -7.98 20.42 -10.35
CA LEU A 348 -8.64 19.38 -11.15
C LEU A 348 -9.38 18.41 -10.24
N ARG A 349 -10.51 17.93 -10.73
CA ARG A 349 -11.34 16.91 -10.06
C ARG A 349 -11.70 15.82 -11.07
N PRO A 350 -11.72 14.55 -10.68
CA PRO A 350 -12.27 13.49 -11.54
C PRO A 350 -13.66 13.85 -12.04
N GLY A 351 -13.90 13.61 -13.32
CA GLY A 351 -15.14 13.92 -14.00
C GLY A 351 -15.21 15.29 -14.70
N LEU A 352 -14.20 16.16 -14.52
CA LEU A 352 -14.12 17.42 -15.26
C LEU A 352 -13.82 17.17 -16.74
N SER A 353 -14.47 17.93 -17.62
CA SER A 353 -14.22 17.92 -19.07
C SER A 353 -12.93 18.65 -19.40
N THR A 354 -12.23 18.11 -20.39
CA THR A 354 -10.95 18.64 -20.86
C THR A 354 -10.84 18.53 -22.37
N ILE A 355 -9.97 19.33 -22.96
CA ILE A 355 -9.52 19.20 -24.34
C ILE A 355 -8.09 18.68 -24.29
N VAL A 356 -7.83 17.59 -25.02
CA VAL A 356 -6.51 16.96 -25.08
C VAL A 356 -5.97 17.07 -26.50
N SER A 357 -4.74 17.55 -26.62
CA SER A 357 -3.99 17.60 -27.87
C SER A 357 -2.72 16.78 -27.74
N VAL A 358 -2.55 15.75 -28.57
CA VAL A 358 -1.37 14.87 -28.57
C VAL A 358 -0.46 15.23 -29.73
N ASP A 359 0.82 15.42 -29.45
CA ASP A 359 1.86 15.66 -30.44
C ASP A 359 2.49 14.35 -30.91
N MET A 360 2.17 13.93 -32.12
CA MET A 360 2.65 12.68 -32.73
C MET A 360 4.03 12.80 -33.42
N ARG A 361 4.75 13.92 -33.26
CA ARG A 361 6.10 14.10 -33.82
C ARG A 361 7.18 13.41 -33.01
N GLY A 362 6.93 13.11 -31.72
CA GLY A 362 7.86 12.42 -30.84
C GLY A 362 8.24 11.04 -31.37
N GLU A 363 9.51 10.68 -31.24
CA GLU A 363 10.04 9.37 -31.64
C GLU A 363 9.24 8.22 -31.00
N ARG A 364 9.04 7.15 -31.79
CA ARG A 364 8.50 5.89 -31.28
C ARG A 364 9.37 5.45 -30.11
N GLY A 365 8.84 5.56 -28.91
CA GLY A 365 9.48 4.94 -27.74
C GLY A 365 9.79 3.49 -28.09
N THR A 366 11.03 3.11 -27.98
CA THR A 366 11.47 1.71 -28.09
C THR A 366 10.72 0.88 -27.06
N PRO A 367 10.17 -0.28 -27.45
CA PRO A 367 9.39 -1.15 -26.58
C PRO A 367 10.19 -1.67 -25.39
#